data_78162921109d69dec02d0872f5e5293f
#
_entry.id   78162921109d69dec02d0872f5e5293f
#
_cell.length_a   1.000
_cell.length_b   1.000
_cell.length_c   1.000
_cell.angle_alpha   90.00
_cell.angle_beta   90.00
_cell.angle_gamma   90.00
#
_symmetry.space_group_name_H-M   'P 1'
#
loop_
_entity.id
_entity.type
_entity.pdbx_description
1 polymer ?
#
loop_
_entity_poly.entity_id
_entity_poly.type
_entity_poly.pdbx_seq_one_letter_code
_entity_poly.pdbx_strand_id
1 'polypeptide(L)'
;LLLTSGCGTSNYIKDEDGKIVEYEPTGQMLQKNILCLPNEDSDLYKFYEENKEQLTYDFEDLPSCEEYKLSSTESNGLWEFLFVKPLAYLILKLGNVIGNIGISLILIGLAIRIVLLPFTIKSSKQSFNMKKAQPEIEKLEKKYRNRTDKESLMMKSQETMLIYKKYKVSPMVGCLMAFIQIPLFFAFLQAIYRTPSIYTETLFGFDLGMTPITGLQNGNYLYILLILLIIVSTFFSFKQTMSQTSQATPEAAKQMKIMLYVMIVIVVYASLSLPT
;
A
#
# COMPACT_ATOMS: atom_id res chain seq x y z
N LEU A 1 -9.46 -15.83 -1.09
CA LEU A 1 -9.25 -16.34 0.28
C LEU A 1 -7.82 -16.17 0.79
N LEU A 2 -6.77 -16.24 -0.07
CA LEU A 2 -5.36 -16.09 0.32
C LEU A 2 -4.91 -14.63 0.56
N LEU A 3 -5.66 -13.64 0.10
CA LEU A 3 -5.30 -12.21 0.22
C LEU A 3 -5.90 -11.51 1.44
N THR A 4 -6.85 -12.12 2.14
CA THR A 4 -7.59 -11.49 3.24
C THR A 4 -7.13 -11.92 4.64
N SER A 5 -6.22 -12.90 4.75
CA SER A 5 -5.74 -13.40 6.04
C SER A 5 -4.81 -12.43 6.79
N GLY A 6 -4.38 -11.34 6.15
CA GLY A 6 -3.48 -10.35 6.77
C GLY A 6 -4.15 -9.13 7.43
N CYS A 7 -5.45 -8.92 7.22
CA CYS A 7 -6.18 -7.76 7.74
C CYS A 7 -7.21 -8.10 8.83
N GLY A 8 -7.10 -9.28 9.46
CA GLY A 8 -8.01 -9.68 10.54
C GLY A 8 -7.61 -9.03 11.87
N THR A 9 -8.60 -8.61 12.67
CA THR A 9 -8.43 -8.15 14.06
C THR A 9 -7.80 -9.22 14.97
N SER A 10 -7.62 -10.44 14.47
CA SER A 10 -6.99 -11.57 15.16
C SER A 10 -5.47 -11.40 15.33
N ASN A 11 -4.82 -10.55 14.57
CA ASN A 11 -3.36 -10.39 14.57
C ASN A 11 -2.85 -9.28 15.50
N TYR A 12 -3.74 -8.58 16.20
CA TYR A 12 -3.36 -7.53 17.15
C TYR A 12 -3.38 -8.04 18.59
N ILE A 13 -2.54 -7.45 19.44
CA ILE A 13 -2.56 -7.66 20.89
C ILE A 13 -3.87 -7.10 21.43
N LYS A 14 -4.50 -7.82 22.37
CA LYS A 14 -5.80 -7.48 22.95
C LYS A 14 -5.71 -7.41 24.46
N ASP A 15 -6.55 -6.57 25.05
CA ASP A 15 -6.77 -6.53 26.50
C ASP A 15 -7.65 -7.71 26.98
N GLU A 16 -7.90 -7.76 28.28
CA GLU A 16 -8.76 -8.77 28.93
C GLU A 16 -10.20 -8.73 28.42
N ASP A 17 -10.67 -7.58 27.95
CA ASP A 17 -12.02 -7.36 27.38
C ASP A 17 -12.09 -7.73 25.88
N GLY A 18 -10.96 -8.15 25.27
CA GLY A 18 -10.86 -8.52 23.87
C GLY A 18 -10.78 -7.32 22.90
N LYS A 19 -10.59 -6.11 23.40
CA LYS A 19 -10.33 -4.92 22.58
C LYS A 19 -8.86 -4.89 22.16
N ILE A 20 -8.60 -4.32 20.99
CA ILE A 20 -7.23 -4.12 20.50
C ILE A 20 -6.54 -3.08 21.40
N VAL A 21 -5.36 -3.44 21.89
CA VAL A 21 -4.55 -2.52 22.71
C VAL A 21 -3.88 -1.51 21.80
N GLU A 22 -4.05 -0.24 22.15
CA GLU A 22 -3.36 0.88 21.53
C GLU A 22 -2.14 1.22 22.40
N TYR A 23 -0.95 1.23 21.81
CA TYR A 23 0.27 1.61 22.49
C TYR A 23 0.31 3.13 22.66
N GLU A 24 -0.02 3.59 23.86
CA GLU A 24 -0.25 5.02 24.19
C GLU A 24 0.86 5.97 23.68
N PRO A 25 2.16 5.67 23.80
CA PRO A 25 3.21 6.60 23.39
C PRO A 25 3.15 6.98 21.91
N THR A 26 2.66 6.07 21.05
CA THR A 26 2.67 6.28 19.59
C THR A 26 1.29 6.26 18.94
N GLY A 27 0.26 5.78 19.65
CA GLY A 27 -1.09 5.56 19.12
C GLY A 27 -1.18 4.37 18.16
N GLN A 28 -0.23 3.42 18.26
CA GLN A 28 -0.17 2.24 17.38
C GLN A 28 -0.95 1.06 17.93
N MET A 29 -1.61 0.34 17.04
CA MET A 29 -2.13 -1.00 17.30
C MET A 29 -1.02 -2.02 16.99
N LEU A 30 -0.46 -2.64 18.03
CA LEU A 30 0.67 -3.54 17.88
C LEU A 30 0.25 -4.96 17.50
N GLN A 31 0.99 -5.55 16.56
CA GLN A 31 0.72 -6.89 16.08
C GLN A 31 1.40 -7.95 16.96
N LYS A 32 0.74 -9.11 17.11
CA LYS A 32 1.28 -10.27 17.85
C LYS A 32 2.17 -11.18 17.02
N ASN A 33 2.16 -11.05 15.68
CA ASN A 33 2.95 -11.86 14.75
C ASN A 33 4.23 -11.15 14.29
N ILE A 34 4.93 -10.49 15.22
CA ILE A 34 6.19 -9.80 14.97
C ILE A 34 7.28 -10.78 14.48
N LEU A 35 8.24 -10.26 13.72
CA LEU A 35 9.35 -11.05 13.14
C LEU A 35 10.63 -10.98 13.95
N CYS A 36 10.77 -9.97 14.79
CA CYS A 36 11.94 -9.71 15.62
C CYS A 36 11.55 -8.85 16.82
N LEU A 37 12.41 -8.78 17.82
CA LEU A 37 12.24 -7.93 19.00
C LEU A 37 12.92 -6.57 18.77
N PRO A 38 12.31 -5.46 19.23
CA PRO A 38 12.98 -4.16 19.25
C PRO A 38 14.12 -4.16 20.25
N ASN A 39 14.84 -3.03 20.38
CA ASN A 39 15.91 -2.88 21.33
C ASN A 39 15.41 -3.14 22.77
N GLU A 40 16.16 -3.91 23.57
CA GLU A 40 15.82 -4.31 24.94
C GLU A 40 15.60 -3.12 25.88
N ASP A 41 16.30 -2.00 25.66
CA ASP A 41 16.15 -0.78 26.47
C ASP A 41 14.88 0.02 26.13
N SER A 42 14.13 -0.36 25.09
CA SER A 42 12.94 0.36 24.65
C SER A 42 11.70 -0.01 25.47
N ASP A 43 10.82 0.97 25.68
CA ASP A 43 9.53 0.71 26.33
C ASP A 43 8.63 -0.21 25.48
N LEU A 44 8.87 -0.23 24.17
CA LEU A 44 8.19 -1.15 23.25
C LEU A 44 8.60 -2.60 23.49
N TYR A 45 9.87 -2.86 23.85
CA TYR A 45 10.32 -4.22 24.22
C TYR A 45 9.60 -4.70 25.49
N LYS A 46 9.54 -3.87 26.53
CA LYS A 46 8.82 -4.19 27.78
C LYS A 46 7.33 -4.48 27.52
N PHE A 47 6.72 -3.70 26.63
CA PHE A 47 5.34 -3.95 26.23
C PHE A 47 5.14 -5.32 25.59
N TYR A 48 6.05 -5.74 24.70
CA TYR A 48 5.98 -7.08 24.10
C TYR A 48 6.30 -8.19 25.10
N GLU A 49 7.19 -7.97 26.04
CA GLU A 49 7.52 -8.89 27.13
C GLU A 49 6.31 -9.11 28.06
N GLU A 50 5.62 -8.05 28.44
CA GLU A 50 4.39 -8.11 29.25
C GLU A 50 3.26 -8.86 28.52
N ASN A 51 3.21 -8.82 27.19
CA ASN A 51 2.18 -9.44 26.37
C ASN A 51 2.69 -10.70 25.65
N LYS A 52 3.78 -11.32 26.10
CA LYS A 52 4.46 -12.42 25.40
C LYS A 52 3.57 -13.65 25.15
N GLU A 53 2.62 -13.93 26.03
CA GLU A 53 1.69 -15.05 25.89
C GLU A 53 0.74 -14.91 24.70
N GLN A 54 0.53 -13.70 24.20
CA GLN A 54 -0.31 -13.44 23.04
C GLN A 54 0.46 -13.51 21.71
N LEU A 55 1.79 -13.57 21.73
CA LEU A 55 2.60 -13.59 20.52
C LEU A 55 2.40 -14.87 19.74
N THR A 56 2.55 -14.78 18.42
CA THR A 56 2.42 -15.93 17.51
C THR A 56 3.65 -16.84 17.56
N TYR A 57 4.80 -16.24 17.83
CA TYR A 57 6.09 -16.93 18.01
C TYR A 57 6.50 -16.81 19.47
N ASP A 58 7.24 -17.80 19.96
CA ASP A 58 7.75 -17.74 21.30
C ASP A 58 8.68 -16.52 21.46
N PHE A 59 8.48 -15.74 22.51
CA PHE A 59 9.21 -14.49 22.74
C PHE A 59 10.73 -14.74 22.84
N GLU A 60 11.11 -15.86 23.47
CA GLU A 60 12.51 -16.21 23.68
C GLU A 60 13.22 -16.70 22.40
N ASP A 61 12.44 -17.20 21.42
CA ASP A 61 12.95 -17.65 20.13
C ASP A 61 13.03 -16.52 19.07
N LEU A 62 12.46 -15.36 19.37
CA LEU A 62 12.50 -14.21 18.45
C LEU A 62 13.89 -13.55 18.47
N PRO A 63 14.54 -13.37 17.31
CA PRO A 63 15.80 -12.64 17.25
C PRO A 63 15.62 -11.16 17.52
N SER A 64 16.68 -10.46 17.92
CA SER A 64 16.69 -9.00 17.83
C SER A 64 16.52 -8.54 16.38
N CYS A 65 15.91 -7.36 16.15
CA CYS A 65 15.74 -6.85 14.79
C CYS A 65 17.07 -6.53 14.10
N GLU A 66 18.14 -6.29 14.86
CA GLU A 66 19.48 -6.09 14.32
C GLU A 66 20.09 -7.37 13.74
N GLU A 67 19.81 -8.52 14.35
CA GLU A 67 20.34 -9.83 13.95
C GLU A 67 19.36 -10.65 13.10
N TYR A 68 18.22 -10.08 12.73
CA TYR A 68 17.18 -10.78 11.99
C TYR A 68 17.69 -11.40 10.68
N LYS A 69 17.38 -12.68 10.46
CA LYS A 69 17.66 -13.46 9.24
C LYS A 69 16.39 -14.07 8.72
N LEU A 70 16.37 -14.39 7.42
CA LEU A 70 15.21 -15.05 6.78
C LEU A 70 14.83 -16.39 7.42
N SER A 71 15.78 -17.07 8.04
CA SER A 71 15.59 -18.36 8.72
C SER A 71 15.29 -18.25 10.22
N SER A 72 15.26 -17.03 10.78
CA SER A 72 15.12 -16.83 12.23
C SER A 72 13.75 -17.20 12.78
N THR A 73 12.72 -17.17 11.96
CA THR A 73 11.35 -17.56 12.34
C THR A 73 10.76 -18.51 11.32
N GLU A 74 9.84 -19.37 11.72
CA GLU A 74 9.07 -20.21 10.80
C GLU A 74 8.13 -19.34 9.94
N SER A 75 7.81 -19.80 8.75
CA SER A 75 6.96 -19.04 7.82
C SER A 75 5.55 -19.60 7.83
N ASN A 76 4.57 -18.74 8.14
CA ASN A 76 3.16 -19.08 8.09
C ASN A 76 2.61 -18.97 6.64
N GLY A 77 3.17 -19.78 5.73
CA GLY A 77 2.73 -19.88 4.35
C GLY A 77 3.62 -19.20 3.31
N LEU A 78 3.32 -19.49 2.03
CA LEU A 78 4.12 -19.03 0.89
C LEU A 78 4.15 -17.51 0.75
N TRP A 79 3.10 -16.83 1.15
CA TRP A 79 3.01 -15.36 1.08
C TRP A 79 4.06 -14.69 1.98
N GLU A 80 4.12 -15.14 3.22
CA GLU A 80 5.08 -14.64 4.20
C GLU A 80 6.51 -14.94 3.78
N PHE A 81 6.77 -16.17 3.35
CA PHE A 81 8.08 -16.62 2.90
C PHE A 81 8.60 -15.86 1.69
N LEU A 82 7.75 -15.63 0.66
CA LEU A 82 8.17 -15.04 -0.61
C LEU A 82 8.21 -13.51 -0.61
N PHE A 83 7.38 -12.86 0.21
CA PHE A 83 7.20 -11.41 0.13
C PHE A 83 7.50 -10.70 1.44
N VAL A 84 6.86 -11.08 2.55
CA VAL A 84 6.92 -10.32 3.80
C VAL A 84 8.31 -10.39 4.43
N LYS A 85 8.82 -11.58 4.65
CA LYS A 85 10.15 -11.82 5.27
C LYS A 85 11.30 -11.25 4.46
N PRO A 86 11.39 -11.46 3.12
CA PRO A 86 12.44 -10.85 2.33
C PRO A 86 12.41 -9.32 2.38
N LEU A 87 11.22 -8.70 2.37
CA LEU A 87 11.10 -7.25 2.51
C LEU A 87 11.55 -6.77 3.89
N ALA A 88 11.10 -7.41 4.97
CA ALA A 88 11.52 -7.09 6.33
C ALA A 88 13.05 -7.24 6.48
N TYR A 89 13.62 -8.33 5.97
CA TYR A 89 15.06 -8.55 5.98
C TYR A 89 15.84 -7.46 5.24
N LEU A 90 15.38 -7.08 4.05
CA LEU A 90 16.03 -6.02 3.27
C LEU A 90 15.96 -4.66 3.98
N ILE A 91 14.79 -4.34 4.57
CA ILE A 91 14.59 -3.09 5.33
C ILE A 91 15.56 -3.05 6.53
N LEU A 92 15.59 -4.09 7.34
CA LEU A 92 16.46 -4.16 8.53
C LEU A 92 17.92 -4.17 8.16
N LYS A 93 18.34 -5.02 7.23
CA LYS A 93 19.74 -5.11 6.82
C LYS A 93 20.26 -3.80 6.24
N LEU A 94 19.48 -3.14 5.40
CA LEU A 94 19.83 -1.86 4.83
C LEU A 94 19.83 -0.75 5.90
N GLY A 95 18.86 -0.79 6.82
CA GLY A 95 18.77 0.11 7.96
C GLY A 95 20.00 0.02 8.86
N ASN A 96 20.43 -1.19 9.18
CA ASN A 96 21.65 -1.43 9.98
C ASN A 96 22.93 -0.92 9.27
N VAL A 97 23.03 -1.06 7.94
CA VAL A 97 24.18 -0.56 7.17
C VAL A 97 24.20 0.97 7.11
N ILE A 98 23.04 1.60 6.97
CA ILE A 98 22.91 3.06 6.84
C ILE A 98 22.89 3.74 8.21
N GLY A 99 22.51 3.01 9.26
CA GLY A 99 22.30 3.55 10.61
C GLY A 99 20.94 4.26 10.78
N ASN A 100 19.99 4.06 9.86
CA ASN A 100 18.64 4.60 9.97
C ASN A 100 17.63 3.77 9.15
N ILE A 101 16.65 3.19 9.82
CA ILE A 101 15.65 2.32 9.18
C ILE A 101 14.68 3.14 8.30
N GLY A 102 14.37 4.39 8.68
CA GLY A 102 13.50 5.26 7.89
C GLY A 102 14.08 5.56 6.50
N ILE A 103 15.38 5.80 6.41
CA ILE A 103 16.07 5.96 5.12
C ILE A 103 16.02 4.65 4.33
N SER A 104 16.19 3.50 4.98
CA SER A 104 16.10 2.21 4.30
C SER A 104 14.72 1.96 3.71
N LEU A 105 13.64 2.33 4.40
CA LEU A 105 12.27 2.24 3.88
C LEU A 105 12.10 3.02 2.57
N ILE A 106 12.61 4.25 2.52
CA ILE A 106 12.57 5.08 1.30
C ILE A 106 13.36 4.40 0.18
N LEU A 107 14.56 3.92 0.45
CA LEU A 107 15.42 3.28 -0.55
C LEU A 107 14.83 1.96 -1.08
N ILE A 108 14.26 1.13 -0.20
CA ILE A 108 13.56 -0.09 -0.62
C ILE A 108 12.32 0.25 -1.44
N GLY A 109 11.54 1.26 -1.04
CA GLY A 109 10.40 1.74 -1.84
C GLY A 109 10.82 2.21 -3.24
N LEU A 110 11.93 2.92 -3.36
CA LEU A 110 12.51 3.33 -4.64
C LEU A 110 13.03 2.14 -5.46
N ALA A 111 13.72 1.20 -4.82
CA ALA A 111 14.21 -0.01 -5.48
C ALA A 111 13.06 -0.84 -6.07
N ILE A 112 11.97 -1.02 -5.33
CA ILE A 112 10.76 -1.67 -5.83
C ILE A 112 10.22 -0.95 -7.06
N ARG A 113 10.17 0.38 -7.06
CA ARG A 113 9.73 1.16 -8.22
C ARG A 113 10.64 0.98 -9.43
N ILE A 114 11.96 0.89 -9.22
CA ILE A 114 12.94 0.63 -10.30
C ILE A 114 12.71 -0.77 -10.89
N VAL A 115 12.51 -1.78 -10.05
CA VAL A 115 12.20 -3.15 -10.51
C VAL A 115 10.90 -3.19 -11.31
N LEU A 116 9.88 -2.43 -10.92
CA LEU A 116 8.61 -2.33 -11.63
C LEU A 116 8.63 -1.39 -12.84
N LEU A 117 9.71 -0.64 -13.06
CA LEU A 117 9.82 0.35 -14.12
C LEU A 117 9.49 -0.20 -15.52
N PRO A 118 10.01 -1.37 -15.97
CA PRO A 118 9.71 -1.91 -17.29
C PRO A 118 8.20 -2.19 -17.47
N PHE A 119 7.52 -2.64 -16.43
CA PHE A 119 6.06 -2.85 -16.46
C PHE A 119 5.31 -1.53 -16.54
N THR A 120 5.76 -0.53 -15.77
CA THR A 120 5.17 0.81 -15.74
C THR A 120 5.30 1.52 -17.09
N ILE A 121 6.47 1.45 -17.73
CA ILE A 121 6.71 2.00 -19.08
C ILE A 121 5.77 1.34 -20.09
N LYS A 122 5.64 0.02 -20.06
CA LYS A 122 4.74 -0.72 -20.96
C LYS A 122 3.28 -0.31 -20.78
N SER A 123 2.84 -0.15 -19.53
CA SER A 123 1.50 0.32 -19.18
C SER A 123 1.27 1.76 -19.64
N SER A 124 2.23 2.67 -19.43
CA SER A 124 2.14 4.06 -19.88
C SER A 124 2.04 4.17 -21.41
N LYS A 125 2.78 3.32 -22.14
CA LYS A 125 2.69 3.26 -23.62
C LYS A 125 1.30 2.80 -24.09
N GLN A 126 0.71 1.83 -23.40
CA GLN A 126 -0.65 1.37 -23.65
C GLN A 126 -1.68 2.49 -23.37
N SER A 127 -1.53 3.21 -22.26
CA SER A 127 -2.41 4.34 -21.90
C SER A 127 -2.32 5.45 -22.96
N PHE A 128 -1.13 5.73 -23.50
CA PHE A 128 -0.96 6.68 -24.60
C PHE A 128 -1.66 6.23 -25.88
N ASN A 129 -1.57 4.95 -26.24
CA ASN A 129 -2.27 4.41 -27.40
C ASN A 129 -3.80 4.44 -27.21
N MET A 130 -4.27 4.21 -25.97
CA MET A 130 -5.69 4.33 -25.63
C MET A 130 -6.20 5.76 -25.88
N LYS A 131 -5.43 6.80 -25.48
CA LYS A 131 -5.78 8.20 -25.78
C LYS A 131 -5.92 8.47 -27.27
N LYS A 132 -5.08 7.85 -28.12
CA LYS A 132 -5.20 7.96 -29.57
C LYS A 132 -6.45 7.27 -30.11
N ALA A 133 -6.90 6.19 -29.50
CA ALA A 133 -8.11 5.46 -29.88
C ALA A 133 -9.39 6.19 -29.42
N GLN A 134 -9.31 7.04 -28.40
CA GLN A 134 -10.46 7.68 -27.77
C GLN A 134 -11.41 8.40 -28.76
N PRO A 135 -10.96 9.21 -29.72
CA PRO A 135 -11.87 9.89 -30.63
C PRO A 135 -12.68 8.93 -31.52
N GLU A 136 -12.13 7.76 -31.87
CA GLU A 136 -12.88 6.75 -32.60
C GLU A 136 -13.88 6.02 -31.70
N ILE A 137 -13.52 5.75 -30.45
CA ILE A 137 -14.41 5.15 -29.45
C ILE A 137 -15.58 6.10 -29.16
N GLU A 138 -15.34 7.40 -29.00
CA GLU A 138 -16.42 8.39 -28.80
C GLU A 138 -17.39 8.48 -29.98
N LYS A 139 -16.87 8.40 -31.21
CA LYS A 139 -17.73 8.32 -32.42
C LYS A 139 -18.58 7.06 -32.41
N LEU A 140 -17.99 5.94 -32.05
CA LEU A 140 -18.69 4.67 -31.94
C LEU A 140 -19.80 4.71 -30.88
N GLU A 141 -19.51 5.30 -29.72
CA GLU A 141 -20.50 5.46 -28.66
C GLU A 141 -21.68 6.35 -29.09
N LYS A 142 -21.41 7.45 -29.76
CA LYS A 142 -22.46 8.31 -30.33
C LYS A 142 -23.32 7.56 -31.34
N LYS A 143 -22.71 6.69 -32.15
CA LYS A 143 -23.42 5.84 -33.15
C LYS A 143 -24.43 4.89 -32.47
N TYR A 144 -24.05 4.34 -31.29
CA TYR A 144 -24.89 3.35 -30.59
C TYR A 144 -25.65 3.89 -29.37
N ARG A 145 -25.58 5.21 -29.10
CA ARG A 145 -26.13 5.84 -27.89
C ARG A 145 -27.58 5.53 -27.60
N ASN A 146 -28.40 5.46 -28.65
CA ASN A 146 -29.86 5.26 -28.54
C ASN A 146 -30.30 3.83 -28.89
N ARG A 147 -29.33 2.89 -29.00
CA ARG A 147 -29.60 1.50 -29.34
C ARG A 147 -29.35 0.63 -28.12
N THR A 148 -30.45 0.01 -27.63
CA THR A 148 -30.41 -0.83 -26.41
C THR A 148 -30.65 -2.30 -26.73
N ASP A 149 -30.93 -2.63 -28.00
CA ASP A 149 -31.14 -3.98 -28.46
C ASP A 149 -29.86 -4.82 -28.39
N LYS A 150 -30.01 -6.11 -28.10
CA LYS A 150 -28.91 -7.05 -27.86
C LYS A 150 -27.95 -7.14 -29.06
N GLU A 151 -28.49 -7.05 -30.27
CA GLU A 151 -27.70 -7.11 -31.50
C GLU A 151 -26.79 -5.88 -31.65
N SER A 152 -27.32 -4.66 -31.43
CA SER A 152 -26.55 -3.43 -31.45
C SER A 152 -25.45 -3.39 -30.37
N LEU A 153 -25.72 -3.95 -29.18
CA LEU A 153 -24.73 -4.07 -28.14
C LEU A 153 -23.58 -5.02 -28.51
N MET A 154 -23.90 -6.14 -29.18
CA MET A 154 -22.89 -7.06 -29.71
C MET A 154 -22.04 -6.40 -30.81
N MET A 155 -22.67 -5.70 -31.76
CA MET A 155 -21.99 -4.96 -32.82
C MET A 155 -21.09 -3.86 -32.25
N LYS A 156 -21.57 -3.09 -31.28
CA LYS A 156 -20.73 -2.09 -30.54
C LYS A 156 -19.52 -2.73 -29.92
N SER A 157 -19.67 -3.89 -29.27
CA SER A 157 -18.53 -4.61 -28.65
C SER A 157 -17.52 -5.07 -29.68
N GLN A 158 -17.97 -5.60 -30.81
CA GLN A 158 -17.10 -6.05 -31.91
C GLN A 158 -16.34 -4.86 -32.54
N GLU A 159 -17.03 -3.77 -32.87
CA GLU A 159 -16.40 -2.57 -33.43
C GLU A 159 -15.40 -1.96 -32.43
N THR A 160 -15.72 -1.94 -31.14
CA THR A 160 -14.78 -1.50 -30.09
C THR A 160 -13.51 -2.36 -30.06
N MET A 161 -13.66 -3.68 -30.19
CA MET A 161 -12.51 -4.59 -30.22
C MET A 161 -11.64 -4.40 -31.48
N LEU A 162 -12.25 -4.06 -32.63
CA LEU A 162 -11.50 -3.70 -33.84
C LEU A 162 -10.68 -2.41 -33.65
N ILE A 163 -11.25 -1.40 -33.00
CA ILE A 163 -10.51 -0.17 -32.66
C ILE A 163 -9.34 -0.49 -31.74
N TYR A 164 -9.54 -1.31 -30.70
CA TYR A 164 -8.43 -1.71 -29.82
C TYR A 164 -7.32 -2.46 -30.56
N LYS A 165 -7.67 -3.35 -31.48
CA LYS A 165 -6.69 -4.03 -32.33
C LYS A 165 -5.93 -3.05 -33.24
N LYS A 166 -6.63 -2.10 -33.86
CA LYS A 166 -6.04 -1.07 -34.74
C LYS A 166 -4.97 -0.25 -34.01
N TYR A 167 -5.25 0.18 -32.78
CA TYR A 167 -4.34 0.99 -31.96
C TYR A 167 -3.39 0.16 -31.09
N LYS A 168 -3.40 -1.17 -31.22
CA LYS A 168 -2.59 -2.12 -30.41
C LYS A 168 -2.75 -1.88 -28.92
N VAL A 169 -3.99 -1.70 -28.46
CA VAL A 169 -4.36 -1.48 -27.08
C VAL A 169 -4.99 -2.74 -26.51
N SER A 170 -4.58 -3.09 -25.30
CA SER A 170 -5.26 -4.10 -24.50
C SER A 170 -5.96 -3.43 -23.31
N PRO A 171 -7.29 -3.54 -23.18
CA PRO A 171 -8.03 -2.91 -22.07
C PRO A 171 -7.63 -3.47 -20.71
N MET A 172 -7.06 -4.68 -20.66
CA MET A 172 -6.66 -5.34 -19.42
C MET A 172 -5.31 -4.87 -18.85
N VAL A 173 -4.47 -4.18 -19.61
CA VAL A 173 -3.14 -3.77 -19.13
C VAL A 173 -3.25 -2.70 -18.03
N GLY A 174 -4.28 -1.86 -18.04
CA GLY A 174 -4.50 -0.88 -16.98
C GLY A 174 -4.81 -1.53 -15.62
N CYS A 175 -5.63 -2.57 -15.61
CA CYS A 175 -5.95 -3.29 -14.37
C CYS A 175 -4.80 -4.23 -13.93
N LEU A 176 -3.97 -4.73 -14.86
CA LEU A 176 -2.83 -5.57 -14.52
C LEU A 176 -1.86 -4.87 -13.56
N MET A 177 -1.63 -3.56 -13.74
CA MET A 177 -0.78 -2.78 -12.83
C MET A 177 -1.37 -2.73 -11.41
N ALA A 178 -2.70 -2.58 -11.27
CA ALA A 178 -3.35 -2.63 -9.98
C ALA A 178 -3.22 -4.02 -9.32
N PHE A 179 -3.36 -5.09 -10.11
CA PHE A 179 -3.19 -6.46 -9.61
C PHE A 179 -1.76 -6.76 -9.12
N ILE A 180 -0.73 -6.13 -9.69
CA ILE A 180 0.64 -6.25 -9.20
C ILE A 180 0.85 -5.35 -7.97
N GLN A 181 0.31 -4.14 -7.99
CA GLN A 181 0.53 -3.14 -6.95
C GLN A 181 -0.14 -3.51 -5.62
N ILE A 182 -1.35 -4.07 -5.64
CA ILE A 182 -2.11 -4.39 -4.43
C ILE A 182 -1.39 -5.44 -3.57
N PRO A 183 -1.00 -6.62 -4.09
CA PRO A 183 -0.24 -7.59 -3.32
C PRO A 183 1.08 -7.02 -2.77
N LEU A 184 1.81 -6.28 -3.59
CA LEU A 184 3.08 -5.69 -3.19
C LEU A 184 2.91 -4.65 -2.06
N PHE A 185 1.84 -3.84 -2.12
CA PHE A 185 1.49 -2.91 -1.07
C PHE A 185 1.21 -3.64 0.26
N PHE A 186 0.40 -4.71 0.23
CA PHE A 186 0.12 -5.48 1.43
C PHE A 186 1.36 -6.19 1.99
N ALA A 187 2.24 -6.70 1.13
CA ALA A 187 3.48 -7.31 1.58
C ALA A 187 4.39 -6.30 2.29
N PHE A 188 4.51 -5.10 1.73
CA PHE A 188 5.31 -4.02 2.31
C PHE A 188 4.71 -3.53 3.63
N LEU A 189 3.39 -3.33 3.67
CA LEU A 189 2.67 -2.95 4.88
C LEU A 189 2.82 -3.99 6.00
N GLN A 190 2.69 -5.28 5.67
CA GLN A 190 2.89 -6.36 6.65
C GLN A 190 4.35 -6.43 7.12
N ALA A 191 5.33 -6.21 6.24
CA ALA A 191 6.73 -6.17 6.63
C ALA A 191 6.99 -5.05 7.65
N ILE A 192 6.42 -3.85 7.44
CA ILE A 192 6.51 -2.72 8.37
C ILE A 192 5.85 -3.06 9.71
N TYR A 193 4.59 -3.49 9.70
CA TYR A 193 3.85 -3.74 10.94
C TYR A 193 4.43 -4.87 11.80
N ARG A 194 5.16 -5.80 11.19
CA ARG A 194 5.77 -6.93 11.88
C ARG A 194 7.24 -6.71 12.25
N THR A 195 7.75 -5.49 12.05
CA THR A 195 9.12 -5.09 12.39
C THR A 195 9.12 -3.95 13.41
N PRO A 196 9.03 -4.26 14.71
CA PRO A 196 8.84 -3.26 15.76
C PRO A 196 9.93 -2.19 15.84
N SER A 197 11.17 -2.49 15.44
CA SER A 197 12.25 -1.49 15.42
C SER A 197 11.96 -0.27 14.54
N ILE A 198 11.05 -0.39 13.56
CA ILE A 198 10.63 0.75 12.75
C ILE A 198 9.93 1.80 13.62
N TYR A 199 9.18 1.36 14.63
CA TYR A 199 8.39 2.24 15.50
C TYR A 199 9.21 3.01 16.53
N THR A 200 10.45 2.62 16.77
CA THR A 200 11.37 3.31 17.68
C THR A 200 12.28 4.31 16.94
N GLU A 201 12.22 4.34 15.62
CA GLU A 201 13.06 5.18 14.77
C GLU A 201 12.45 6.54 14.49
N THR A 202 13.32 7.51 14.26
CA THR A 202 12.93 8.87 13.83
C THR A 202 13.51 9.19 12.45
N LEU A 203 12.76 9.94 11.66
CA LEU A 203 13.19 10.40 10.35
C LEU A 203 12.78 11.86 10.12
N PHE A 204 13.74 12.76 9.91
CA PHE A 204 13.50 14.19 9.68
C PHE A 204 12.63 14.88 10.76
N GLY A 205 12.70 14.39 12.00
CA GLY A 205 11.91 14.91 13.13
C GLY A 205 10.51 14.30 13.25
N PHE A 206 10.21 13.26 12.47
CA PHE A 206 9.01 12.44 12.60
C PHE A 206 9.36 11.13 13.29
N ASP A 207 8.61 10.76 14.30
CA ASP A 207 8.67 9.43 14.89
C ASP A 207 7.90 8.48 13.98
N LEU A 208 8.59 7.50 13.38
CA LEU A 208 7.98 6.58 12.40
C LEU A 208 6.87 5.71 13.00
N GLY A 209 6.94 5.45 14.29
CA GLY A 209 5.90 4.74 15.03
C GLY A 209 4.68 5.58 15.37
N MET A 210 4.76 6.90 15.35
CA MET A 210 3.71 7.78 15.81
C MET A 210 2.64 7.99 14.74
N THR A 211 1.36 7.91 15.12
CA THR A 211 0.29 8.32 14.21
C THR A 211 0.22 9.84 14.14
N PRO A 212 -0.11 10.44 12.99
CA PRO A 212 -0.23 11.88 12.88
C PRO A 212 -1.21 12.51 13.85
N ILE A 213 -2.30 11.80 14.21
CA ILE A 213 -3.26 12.27 15.22
C ILE A 213 -2.57 12.42 16.58
N THR A 214 -1.88 11.37 17.04
CA THR A 214 -1.15 11.40 18.33
C THR A 214 -0.04 12.44 18.31
N GLY A 215 0.69 12.56 17.19
CA GLY A 215 1.72 13.58 17.02
C GLY A 215 1.17 15.01 17.15
N LEU A 216 0.01 15.28 16.57
CA LEU A 216 -0.66 16.58 16.69
C LEU A 216 -1.16 16.86 18.12
N GLN A 217 -1.70 15.85 18.80
CA GLN A 217 -2.11 15.95 20.21
C GLN A 217 -0.93 16.26 21.14
N ASN A 218 0.24 15.72 20.82
CA ASN A 218 1.51 15.99 21.52
C ASN A 218 2.14 17.33 21.14
N GLY A 219 1.48 18.16 20.31
CA GLY A 219 1.94 19.50 19.92
C GLY A 219 2.96 19.52 18.78
N ASN A 220 3.23 18.39 18.11
CA ASN A 220 4.14 18.36 16.96
C ASN A 220 3.41 18.72 15.66
N TYR A 221 3.42 20.00 15.31
CA TYR A 221 2.73 20.52 14.12
C TYR A 221 3.39 20.13 12.79
N LEU A 222 4.58 19.51 12.80
CA LEU A 222 5.23 18.99 11.59
C LEU A 222 4.36 17.95 10.88
N TYR A 223 3.53 17.21 11.62
CA TYR A 223 2.60 16.24 11.04
C TYR A 223 1.53 16.87 10.12
N ILE A 224 1.17 18.16 10.31
CA ILE A 224 0.31 18.88 9.37
C ILE A 224 0.99 19.01 7.99
N LEU A 225 2.28 19.33 7.99
CA LEU A 225 3.05 19.43 6.74
C LEU A 225 3.10 18.08 6.00
N LEU A 226 3.29 16.98 6.75
CA LEU A 226 3.27 15.63 6.19
C LEU A 226 1.91 15.30 5.55
N ILE A 227 0.81 15.57 6.25
CA ILE A 227 -0.56 15.33 5.76
C ILE A 227 -0.81 16.16 4.49
N LEU A 228 -0.43 17.44 4.48
CA LEU A 228 -0.55 18.29 3.30
C LEU A 228 0.24 17.74 2.11
N LEU A 229 1.46 17.26 2.34
CA LEU A 229 2.31 16.66 1.32
C LEU A 229 1.67 15.38 0.76
N ILE A 230 1.08 14.54 1.60
CA ILE A 230 0.34 13.34 1.18
C ILE A 230 -0.87 13.72 0.32
N ILE A 231 -1.66 14.72 0.73
CA ILE A 231 -2.84 15.19 -0.02
C ILE A 231 -2.41 15.71 -1.39
N VAL A 232 -1.40 16.57 -1.45
CA VAL A 232 -0.89 17.15 -2.70
C VAL A 232 -0.34 16.06 -3.62
N SER A 233 0.50 15.18 -3.10
CA SER A 233 1.07 14.06 -3.85
C SER A 233 -0.02 13.12 -4.39
N THR A 234 -1.00 12.79 -3.56
CA THR A 234 -2.14 11.96 -3.94
C THR A 234 -2.96 12.62 -5.05
N PHE A 235 -3.28 13.91 -4.91
CA PHE A 235 -4.01 14.67 -5.91
C PHE A 235 -3.28 14.68 -7.28
N PHE A 236 -1.98 14.96 -7.30
CA PHE A 236 -1.19 14.93 -8.54
C PHE A 236 -1.11 13.54 -9.15
N SER A 237 -0.91 12.51 -8.35
CA SER A 237 -0.86 11.11 -8.80
C SER A 237 -2.17 10.69 -9.45
N PHE A 238 -3.30 11.01 -8.83
CA PHE A 238 -4.63 10.73 -9.39
C PHE A 238 -4.92 11.55 -10.64
N LYS A 239 -4.57 12.83 -10.65
CA LYS A 239 -4.73 13.68 -11.85
C LYS A 239 -3.95 13.11 -13.03
N GLN A 240 -2.74 12.61 -12.80
CA GLN A 240 -1.93 11.97 -13.83
C GLN A 240 -2.57 10.66 -14.30
N THR A 241 -3.04 9.83 -13.38
CA THR A 241 -3.73 8.56 -13.69
C THR A 241 -5.00 8.81 -14.49
N MET A 242 -5.83 9.79 -14.09
CA MET A 242 -7.03 10.18 -14.83
C MET A 242 -6.71 10.67 -16.24
N SER A 243 -5.63 11.45 -16.40
CA SER A 243 -5.20 11.89 -17.72
C SER A 243 -4.72 10.73 -18.61
N GLN A 244 -4.31 9.63 -18.03
CA GLN A 244 -3.85 8.42 -18.73
C GLN A 244 -5.01 7.45 -19.03
N THR A 245 -6.06 7.44 -18.22
CA THR A 245 -7.22 6.59 -18.42
C THR A 245 -8.19 7.30 -19.36
N SER A 246 -8.36 6.74 -20.56
CA SER A 246 -9.32 7.25 -21.53
C SER A 246 -10.73 7.08 -20.99
N GLN A 247 -11.44 8.18 -20.91
CA GLN A 247 -12.83 8.19 -20.49
C GLN A 247 -13.67 8.05 -21.75
N ALA A 248 -14.21 6.87 -21.99
CA ALA A 248 -14.96 6.59 -23.19
C ALA A 248 -16.33 7.33 -23.23
N THR A 249 -16.93 7.60 -22.05
CA THR A 249 -18.24 8.29 -21.97
C THR A 249 -18.23 9.42 -20.93
N PRO A 250 -19.13 10.43 -21.06
CA PRO A 250 -19.33 11.45 -20.02
C PRO A 250 -19.74 10.86 -18.67
N GLU A 251 -20.51 9.76 -18.67
CA GLU A 251 -20.90 9.05 -17.46
C GLU A 251 -19.70 8.37 -16.80
N ALA A 252 -18.86 7.69 -17.56
CA ALA A 252 -17.64 7.08 -17.07
C ALA A 252 -16.67 8.14 -16.50
N ALA A 253 -16.59 9.32 -17.13
CA ALA A 253 -15.84 10.46 -16.64
C ALA A 253 -16.33 10.95 -15.28
N LYS A 254 -17.66 11.06 -15.11
CA LYS A 254 -18.28 11.47 -13.84
C LYS A 254 -18.04 10.43 -12.75
N GLN A 255 -18.23 9.15 -13.05
CA GLN A 255 -18.01 8.05 -12.11
C GLN A 255 -16.54 8.03 -11.64
N MET A 256 -15.59 8.22 -12.55
CA MET A 256 -14.16 8.25 -12.23
C MET A 256 -13.79 9.46 -11.36
N LYS A 257 -14.41 10.64 -11.57
CA LYS A 257 -14.24 11.80 -10.68
C LYS A 257 -14.76 11.50 -9.27
N ILE A 258 -15.94 10.88 -9.14
CA ILE A 258 -16.49 10.49 -7.84
C ILE A 258 -15.54 9.51 -7.14
N MET A 259 -15.07 8.49 -7.86
CA MET A 259 -14.12 7.51 -7.32
C MET A 259 -12.82 8.18 -6.85
N LEU A 260 -12.33 9.20 -7.57
CA LEU A 260 -11.16 9.98 -7.17
C LEU A 260 -11.39 10.69 -5.81
N TYR A 261 -12.51 11.38 -5.66
CA TYR A 261 -12.80 12.08 -4.39
C TYR A 261 -12.94 11.09 -3.23
N VAL A 262 -13.61 9.96 -3.45
CA VAL A 262 -13.74 8.89 -2.45
C VAL A 262 -12.34 8.36 -2.07
N MET A 263 -11.46 8.10 -3.04
CA MET A 263 -10.11 7.65 -2.78
C MET A 263 -9.27 8.69 -2.02
N ILE A 264 -9.39 9.98 -2.35
CA ILE A 264 -8.70 11.04 -1.58
C ILE A 264 -9.17 11.03 -0.11
N VAL A 265 -10.47 10.94 0.12
CA VAL A 265 -11.02 10.90 1.50
C VAL A 265 -10.47 9.67 2.24
N ILE A 266 -10.47 8.49 1.61
CA ILE A 266 -9.93 7.26 2.21
C ILE A 266 -8.43 7.42 2.52
N VAL A 267 -7.64 7.96 1.60
CA VAL A 267 -6.19 8.16 1.81
C VAL A 267 -5.92 9.18 2.92
N VAL A 268 -6.68 10.27 2.97
CA VAL A 268 -6.57 11.26 4.06
C VAL A 268 -6.92 10.63 5.40
N TYR A 269 -8.03 9.89 5.47
CA TYR A 269 -8.40 9.18 6.71
C TYR A 269 -7.32 8.16 7.13
N ALA A 270 -6.84 7.36 6.19
CA ALA A 270 -5.77 6.40 6.44
C ALA A 270 -4.47 7.10 6.89
N SER A 271 -4.10 8.24 6.27
CA SER A 271 -2.89 8.98 6.63
C SER A 271 -2.95 9.62 8.03
N LEU A 272 -4.12 9.77 8.61
CA LEU A 272 -4.27 10.25 9.99
C LEU A 272 -4.10 9.14 11.03
N SER A 273 -4.47 7.91 10.66
CA SER A 273 -4.56 6.76 11.57
C SER A 273 -3.42 5.75 11.43
N LEU A 274 -2.66 5.82 10.32
CA LEU A 274 -1.51 4.93 10.09
C LEU A 274 -0.23 5.58 10.60
N PRO A 275 0.80 4.78 10.97
CA PRO A 275 2.12 5.29 11.33
C PRO A 275 2.74 6.06 10.17
N THR A 276 3.57 7.03 10.53
CA THR A 276 4.23 7.94 9.56
C THR A 276 5.42 7.33 8.87
#